data_e9ada5ba10b47a7e5326b1ca36569aa3
#
_entry.id   e9ada5ba10b47a7e5326b1ca36569aa3
#
_cell.length_a   1.000
_cell.length_b   1.000
_cell.length_c   1.000
_cell.angle_alpha   90.00
_cell.angle_beta   90.00
_cell.angle_gamma   90.00
#
_symmetry.space_group_name_H-M   'P 1'
#
loop_
_entity.id
_entity.type
_entity.pdbx_description
1 polymer ?
#
loop_
_entity_poly.entity_id
_entity_poly.type
_entity_poly.pdbx_seq_one_letter_code
_entity_poly.pdbx_strand_id
1 'polypeptide(L)'
;MKALAWHGKHDIRCESVPDPRIEHPRDAIIKVTACAICGSDLHIYNGIIPRMKSGDVLGHENMGEVVEVGAGNKKLKVGDRVVVPFTIACGECSFCKNGFFSGCERTNPDHEAASKLWGNAPAGLFGYSHLCGGYAGGQAQYLRVPYADVGPIKVPDGMPDEQFLFLSDIFPTGYMAADFCGRRNNCCLGLRAGRPVRH
;
A
#
# COMPACT_ATOMS: atom_id res chain seq x y z
N MET A 1 11.21 -15.63 4.77
CA MET A 1 9.93 -15.81 4.07
C MET A 1 10.10 -15.81 2.55
N LYS A 2 9.11 -16.29 1.77
CA LYS A 2 9.08 -16.12 0.32
C LYS A 2 8.41 -14.80 -0.04
N ALA A 3 8.98 -14.10 -1.05
CA ALA A 3 8.44 -12.84 -1.56
C ALA A 3 8.73 -12.68 -3.07
N LEU A 4 7.96 -11.82 -3.73
CA LEU A 4 8.27 -11.36 -5.08
C LEU A 4 9.14 -10.11 -5.00
N ALA A 5 10.40 -10.24 -5.40
CA ALA A 5 11.38 -9.15 -5.38
C ALA A 5 11.71 -8.67 -6.78
N TRP A 6 11.78 -7.35 -6.97
CA TRP A 6 12.17 -6.71 -8.21
C TRP A 6 13.69 -6.62 -8.33
N HIS A 7 14.24 -7.02 -9.48
CA HIS A 7 15.68 -6.98 -9.75
C HIS A 7 16.05 -6.11 -10.95
N GLY A 8 15.07 -5.54 -11.61
CA GLY A 8 15.26 -4.73 -12.79
C GLY A 8 14.07 -4.77 -13.72
N LYS A 9 14.17 -4.05 -14.83
CA LYS A 9 13.14 -4.07 -15.87
C LYS A 9 12.93 -5.50 -16.37
N HIS A 10 11.67 -5.95 -16.32
CA HIS A 10 11.23 -7.29 -16.72
C HIS A 10 11.81 -8.44 -15.87
N ASP A 11 12.33 -8.14 -14.68
CA ASP A 11 12.93 -9.13 -13.78
C ASP A 11 12.30 -9.04 -12.38
N ILE A 12 11.32 -9.90 -12.12
CA ILE A 12 10.71 -10.13 -10.81
C ILE A 12 10.90 -11.59 -10.47
N ARG A 13 11.38 -11.86 -9.25
CA ARG A 13 11.74 -13.21 -8.80
C ARG A 13 11.02 -13.57 -7.52
N CYS A 14 10.58 -14.84 -7.42
CA CYS A 14 10.13 -15.41 -6.16
C CYS A 14 11.34 -15.97 -5.41
N GLU A 15 11.75 -15.30 -4.36
CA GLU A 15 12.95 -15.66 -3.61
C GLU A 15 12.75 -15.65 -2.09
N SER A 16 13.76 -16.08 -1.36
CA SER A 16 13.76 -16.04 0.09
C SER A 16 14.37 -14.72 0.55
N VAL A 17 13.56 -13.96 1.32
CA VAL A 17 13.97 -12.71 1.96
C VAL A 17 13.87 -12.84 3.48
N PRO A 18 14.54 -12.00 4.27
CA PRO A 18 14.39 -11.98 5.72
C PRO A 18 12.92 -11.80 6.13
N ASP A 19 12.53 -12.41 7.25
CA ASP A 19 11.21 -12.17 7.82
C ASP A 19 11.11 -10.75 8.38
N PRO A 20 9.95 -10.08 8.27
CA PRO A 20 9.75 -8.77 8.84
C PRO A 20 9.79 -8.82 10.37
N ARG A 21 10.12 -7.70 11.00
CA ARG A 21 10.18 -7.53 12.46
C ARG A 21 9.42 -6.27 12.87
N ILE A 22 8.95 -6.23 14.12
CA ILE A 22 8.45 -5.00 14.73
C ILE A 22 9.63 -4.04 14.89
N GLU A 23 9.54 -2.86 14.30
CA GLU A 23 10.56 -1.80 14.37
C GLU A 23 10.09 -0.60 15.20
N HIS A 24 8.77 -0.44 15.32
CA HIS A 24 8.16 0.63 16.10
C HIS A 24 7.04 0.06 16.97
N PRO A 25 6.82 0.57 18.20
CA PRO A 25 5.81 0.04 19.11
C PRO A 25 4.37 0.01 18.55
N ARG A 26 4.07 0.81 17.56
CA ARG A 26 2.75 0.88 16.90
C ARG A 26 2.63 -0.01 15.65
N ASP A 27 3.67 -0.74 15.29
CA ASP A 27 3.65 -1.64 14.15
C ASP A 27 2.82 -2.90 14.43
N ALA A 28 2.46 -3.58 13.36
CA ALA A 28 1.99 -4.97 13.39
C ALA A 28 2.66 -5.78 12.27
N ILE A 29 2.69 -7.09 12.42
CA ILE A 29 3.03 -8.02 11.33
C ILE A 29 1.77 -8.78 10.97
N ILE A 30 1.46 -8.84 9.68
CA ILE A 30 0.38 -9.67 9.15
C ILE A 30 0.96 -10.84 8.37
N LYS A 31 0.30 -12.01 8.48
CA LYS A 31 0.42 -13.10 7.53
C LYS A 31 -0.48 -12.75 6.36
N VAL A 32 0.11 -12.53 5.20
CA VAL A 32 -0.65 -12.12 4.00
C VAL A 32 -1.49 -13.29 3.52
N THR A 33 -2.79 -13.09 3.40
CA THR A 33 -3.75 -14.07 2.87
C THR A 33 -4.11 -13.79 1.43
N ALA A 34 -4.12 -12.50 1.03
CA ALA A 34 -4.33 -12.06 -0.33
C ALA A 34 -3.55 -10.77 -0.61
N CYS A 35 -3.05 -10.64 -1.83
CA CYS A 35 -2.44 -9.44 -2.36
C CYS A 35 -2.80 -9.31 -3.83
N ALA A 36 -3.36 -8.17 -4.25
CA ALA A 36 -3.68 -7.95 -5.65
C ALA A 36 -2.45 -7.46 -6.44
N ILE A 37 -2.54 -7.64 -7.77
CA ILE A 37 -1.59 -7.07 -8.72
C ILE A 37 -2.27 -5.89 -9.41
N CYS A 38 -1.71 -4.71 -9.22
CA CYS A 38 -2.19 -3.45 -9.78
C CYS A 38 -1.50 -3.10 -11.10
N GLY A 39 -2.08 -2.17 -11.85
CA GLY A 39 -1.40 -1.55 -12.99
C GLY A 39 -0.08 -0.86 -12.62
N SER A 40 0.05 -0.38 -11.38
CA SER A 40 1.29 0.19 -10.85
C SER A 40 2.44 -0.83 -10.79
N ASP A 41 2.15 -2.09 -10.46
CA ASP A 41 3.16 -3.17 -10.46
C ASP A 41 3.68 -3.42 -11.88
N LEU A 42 2.83 -3.29 -12.90
CA LEU A 42 3.24 -3.38 -14.30
C LEU A 42 4.15 -2.23 -14.73
N HIS A 43 3.95 -1.03 -14.17
CA HIS A 43 4.86 0.10 -14.39
C HIS A 43 6.23 -0.14 -13.76
N ILE A 44 6.26 -0.74 -12.56
CA ILE A 44 7.51 -1.18 -11.91
C ILE A 44 8.19 -2.25 -12.76
N TYR A 45 7.45 -3.28 -13.18
CA TYR A 45 7.96 -4.36 -14.05
C TYR A 45 8.58 -3.82 -15.34
N ASN A 46 7.95 -2.83 -15.96
CA ASN A 46 8.44 -2.18 -17.19
C ASN A 46 9.58 -1.17 -16.94
N GLY A 47 10.02 -0.98 -15.69
CA GLY A 47 11.12 -0.07 -15.34
C GLY A 47 10.81 1.41 -15.52
N ILE A 48 9.51 1.78 -15.47
CA ILE A 48 9.08 3.18 -15.63
C ILE A 48 9.22 3.95 -14.31
N ILE A 49 9.09 3.26 -13.19
CA ILE A 49 9.12 3.89 -11.86
C ILE A 49 10.57 4.14 -11.44
N PRO A 50 10.94 5.41 -11.16
CA PRO A 50 12.29 5.74 -10.76
C PRO A 50 12.59 5.32 -9.31
N ARG A 51 13.88 5.18 -9.01
CA ARG A 51 14.38 4.89 -7.65
C ARG A 51 13.92 3.55 -7.03
N MET A 52 13.59 2.58 -7.86
CA MET A 52 13.52 1.18 -7.43
C MET A 52 14.93 0.63 -7.21
N LYS A 53 15.09 -0.26 -6.25
CA LYS A 53 16.34 -0.96 -5.95
C LYS A 53 16.18 -2.46 -6.13
N SER A 54 17.22 -3.13 -6.60
CA SER A 54 17.23 -4.59 -6.69
C SER A 54 16.99 -5.22 -5.31
N GLY A 55 16.03 -6.12 -5.22
CA GLY A 55 15.58 -6.75 -3.98
C GLY A 55 14.34 -6.09 -3.34
N ASP A 56 13.81 -4.99 -3.89
CA ASP A 56 12.58 -4.39 -3.39
C ASP A 56 11.41 -5.37 -3.52
N VAL A 57 10.73 -5.65 -2.40
CA VAL A 57 9.55 -6.53 -2.35
C VAL A 57 8.31 -5.75 -2.79
N LEU A 58 7.59 -6.29 -3.77
CA LEU A 58 6.43 -5.65 -4.38
C LEU A 58 5.13 -5.89 -3.63
N GLY A 59 4.06 -5.20 -4.05
CA GLY A 59 2.68 -5.38 -3.59
C GLY A 59 2.21 -4.32 -2.60
N HIS A 60 1.21 -3.55 -3.02
CA HIS A 60 0.63 -2.47 -2.22
C HIS A 60 -0.86 -2.67 -1.91
N GLU A 61 -1.51 -3.66 -2.50
CA GLU A 61 -2.90 -4.02 -2.23
C GLU A 61 -2.94 -5.27 -1.34
N ASN A 62 -2.96 -5.09 -0.02
CA ASN A 62 -2.65 -6.14 0.93
C ASN A 62 -3.82 -6.44 1.87
N MET A 63 -4.02 -7.72 2.15
CA MET A 63 -4.91 -8.24 3.17
C MET A 63 -4.27 -9.39 3.92
N GLY A 64 -4.58 -9.56 5.19
CA GLY A 64 -4.04 -10.67 5.97
C GLY A 64 -4.57 -10.73 7.39
N GLU A 65 -4.03 -11.70 8.13
CA GLU A 65 -4.27 -11.91 9.55
C GLU A 65 -3.11 -11.37 10.36
N VAL A 66 -3.40 -10.63 11.42
CA VAL A 66 -2.40 -10.10 12.36
C VAL A 66 -1.79 -11.25 13.14
N VAL A 67 -0.47 -11.44 13.04
CA VAL A 67 0.28 -12.48 13.75
C VAL A 67 1.17 -11.94 14.87
N GLU A 68 1.53 -10.65 14.81
CA GLU A 68 2.32 -9.98 15.84
C GLU A 68 1.90 -8.51 15.94
N VAL A 69 1.94 -7.95 17.15
CA VAL A 69 1.54 -6.55 17.42
C VAL A 69 2.56 -5.90 18.32
N GLY A 70 3.04 -4.73 17.97
CA GLY A 70 3.90 -3.92 18.82
C GLY A 70 3.18 -3.44 20.08
N ALA A 71 3.92 -3.32 21.19
CA ALA A 71 3.36 -3.02 22.53
C ALA A 71 2.57 -1.70 22.64
N GLY A 72 2.79 -0.76 21.69
CA GLY A 72 2.08 0.52 21.65
C GLY A 72 0.82 0.53 20.77
N ASN A 73 0.56 -0.54 20.03
CA ASN A 73 -0.63 -0.64 19.20
C ASN A 73 -1.84 -1.02 20.05
N LYS A 74 -2.86 -0.15 20.06
CA LYS A 74 -4.09 -0.34 20.87
C LYS A 74 -5.31 -0.71 20.05
N LYS A 75 -5.18 -0.76 18.72
CA LYS A 75 -6.32 -1.00 17.81
C LYS A 75 -6.41 -2.45 17.36
N LEU A 76 -5.27 -3.07 17.09
CA LEU A 76 -5.19 -4.44 16.57
C LEU A 76 -4.80 -5.44 17.65
N LYS A 77 -5.18 -6.68 17.45
CA LYS A 77 -4.76 -7.87 18.24
C LYS A 77 -4.43 -9.02 17.28
N VAL A 78 -3.62 -9.95 17.75
CA VAL A 78 -3.34 -11.21 17.03
C VAL A 78 -4.64 -11.92 16.70
N GLY A 79 -4.79 -12.40 15.47
CA GLY A 79 -5.98 -13.03 14.93
C GLY A 79 -6.96 -12.05 14.24
N ASP A 80 -6.77 -10.72 14.34
CA ASP A 80 -7.60 -9.79 13.60
C ASP A 80 -7.31 -9.95 12.08
N ARG A 81 -8.37 -10.08 11.27
CA ARG A 81 -8.27 -9.98 9.81
C ARG A 81 -8.35 -8.51 9.39
N VAL A 82 -7.42 -8.08 8.56
CA VAL A 82 -7.28 -6.66 8.18
C VAL A 82 -7.02 -6.48 6.69
N VAL A 83 -7.65 -5.47 6.11
CA VAL A 83 -7.24 -4.85 4.84
C VAL A 83 -6.24 -3.75 5.18
N VAL A 84 -5.13 -3.70 4.46
CA VAL A 84 -4.08 -2.70 4.66
C VAL A 84 -4.07 -1.75 3.47
N PRO A 85 -4.48 -0.48 3.66
CA PRO A 85 -4.37 0.54 2.62
C PRO A 85 -2.94 0.71 2.14
N PHE A 86 -2.75 1.00 0.86
CA PHE A 86 -1.43 1.16 0.25
C PHE A 86 -0.60 2.29 0.87
N THR A 87 -1.25 3.29 1.48
CA THR A 87 -0.64 4.47 2.09
C THR A 87 -0.34 4.24 3.57
N ILE A 88 0.87 4.59 4.00
CA ILE A 88 1.30 4.52 5.39
C ILE A 88 1.11 5.89 6.05
N ALA A 89 0.37 5.96 7.15
CA ALA A 89 0.07 7.20 7.85
C ALA A 89 0.39 7.12 9.35
N CYS A 90 1.00 8.15 9.92
CA CYS A 90 1.37 8.16 11.34
C CYS A 90 0.20 8.54 12.29
N GLY A 91 -0.87 9.16 11.78
CA GLY A 91 -2.02 9.62 12.55
C GLY A 91 -1.81 10.90 13.39
N GLU A 92 -0.59 11.46 13.45
CA GLU A 92 -0.24 12.51 14.42
C GLU A 92 0.30 13.80 13.79
N CYS A 93 0.83 13.74 12.54
CA CYS A 93 1.33 14.94 11.86
C CYS A 93 0.19 15.87 11.44
N SER A 94 0.51 17.08 10.99
CA SER A 94 -0.48 18.06 10.56
C SER A 94 -1.41 17.51 9.48
N PHE A 95 -0.89 16.88 8.45
CA PHE A 95 -1.69 16.26 7.39
C PHE A 95 -2.63 15.17 7.92
N CYS A 96 -2.12 14.25 8.73
CA CYS A 96 -2.93 13.17 9.29
C CYS A 96 -4.08 13.68 10.17
N LYS A 97 -3.82 14.69 11.01
CA LYS A 97 -4.85 15.31 11.88
C LYS A 97 -5.96 15.98 11.08
N ASN A 98 -5.66 16.43 9.88
CA ASN A 98 -6.63 17.03 8.96
C ASN A 98 -7.23 16.01 7.96
N GLY A 99 -6.98 14.71 8.13
CA GLY A 99 -7.52 13.65 7.27
C GLY A 99 -6.78 13.44 5.94
N PHE A 100 -5.68 14.15 5.70
CA PHE A 100 -4.87 14.02 4.47
C PHE A 100 -3.76 12.98 4.65
N PHE A 101 -4.13 11.74 4.84
CA PHE A 101 -3.20 10.63 5.12
C PHE A 101 -2.17 10.40 4.01
N SER A 102 -2.54 10.63 2.76
CA SER A 102 -1.65 10.51 1.59
C SER A 102 -0.50 11.53 1.56
N GLY A 103 -0.59 12.58 2.37
CA GLY A 103 0.44 13.60 2.57
C GLY A 103 1.19 13.45 3.89
N CYS A 104 1.19 12.28 4.55
CA CYS A 104 1.85 12.08 5.83
C CYS A 104 3.34 12.45 5.78
N GLU A 105 3.74 13.44 6.56
CA GLU A 105 5.10 13.98 6.58
C GLU A 105 6.13 13.05 7.22
N ARG A 106 5.68 12.10 8.07
CA ARG A 106 6.59 11.27 8.88
C ARG A 106 6.91 9.92 8.26
N THR A 107 6.14 9.47 7.28
CA THR A 107 6.29 8.12 6.75
C THR A 107 7.11 8.05 5.46
N ASN A 108 7.49 9.18 4.88
CA ASN A 108 8.39 9.21 3.73
C ASN A 108 9.73 9.86 4.11
N PRO A 109 10.80 9.09 4.36
CA PRO A 109 12.11 9.63 4.69
C PRO A 109 12.77 10.39 3.52
N ASP A 110 12.40 10.10 2.27
CA ASP A 110 12.92 10.74 1.05
C ASP A 110 12.02 11.91 0.57
N HIS A 111 11.28 12.53 1.46
CA HIS A 111 10.29 13.54 1.12
C HIS A 111 10.86 14.74 0.37
N GLU A 112 12.12 15.15 0.61
CA GLU A 112 12.77 16.22 -0.14
C GLU A 112 13.01 15.85 -1.60
N ALA A 113 13.48 14.63 -1.87
CA ALA A 113 13.70 14.14 -3.22
C ALA A 113 12.38 14.01 -3.99
N ALA A 114 11.34 13.52 -3.33
CA ALA A 114 10.00 13.44 -3.90
C ALA A 114 9.44 14.84 -4.21
N SER A 115 9.57 15.79 -3.28
CA SER A 115 9.12 17.18 -3.47
C SER A 115 9.84 17.87 -4.62
N LYS A 116 11.14 17.64 -4.80
CA LYS A 116 11.91 18.20 -5.92
C LYS A 116 11.44 17.66 -7.27
N LEU A 117 10.99 16.40 -7.31
CA LEU A 117 10.55 15.74 -8.54
C LEU A 117 9.09 16.06 -8.90
N TRP A 118 8.21 16.07 -7.90
CA TRP A 118 6.75 16.14 -8.11
C TRP A 118 6.10 17.43 -7.61
N GLY A 119 6.87 18.34 -7.01
CA GLY A 119 6.35 19.56 -6.38
C GLY A 119 5.74 19.36 -5.00
N ASN A 120 5.55 18.10 -4.56
CA ASN A 120 5.08 17.71 -3.24
C ASN A 120 5.62 16.33 -2.87
N ALA A 121 5.57 15.96 -1.60
CA ALA A 121 5.94 14.64 -1.14
C ALA A 121 4.69 13.81 -0.79
N PRO A 122 4.53 12.61 -1.33
CA PRO A 122 3.53 11.66 -0.84
C PRO A 122 3.99 11.04 0.49
N ALA A 123 3.06 10.46 1.22
CA ALA A 123 3.35 9.57 2.34
C ALA A 123 4.14 8.32 1.90
N GLY A 124 4.59 7.51 2.84
CA GLY A 124 5.15 6.20 2.57
C GLY A 124 4.12 5.28 1.89
N LEU A 125 4.57 4.47 0.93
CA LEU A 125 3.77 3.48 0.23
C LEU A 125 4.40 2.10 0.37
N PHE A 126 3.58 1.06 0.50
CA PHE A 126 4.05 -0.32 0.46
C PHE A 126 4.46 -0.72 -0.95
N GLY A 127 5.49 -1.55 -1.08
CA GLY A 127 5.87 -2.20 -2.33
C GLY A 127 6.11 -1.27 -3.52
N TYR A 128 6.62 -0.06 -3.25
CA TYR A 128 6.80 0.97 -4.25
C TYR A 128 8.19 1.63 -4.14
N SER A 129 8.42 2.65 -4.94
CA SER A 129 9.69 3.38 -5.07
C SER A 129 10.22 3.96 -3.75
N HIS A 130 11.53 4.08 -3.64
CA HIS A 130 12.18 4.79 -2.55
C HIS A 130 11.83 6.30 -2.48
N LEU A 131 11.30 6.88 -3.56
CA LEU A 131 10.66 8.22 -3.49
C LEU A 131 9.39 8.25 -2.62
N CYS A 132 8.83 7.07 -2.32
CA CYS A 132 7.69 6.87 -1.43
C CYS A 132 8.09 6.07 -0.17
N GLY A 133 9.35 6.18 0.25
CA GLY A 133 9.86 5.57 1.48
C GLY A 133 10.50 4.19 1.33
N GLY A 134 10.31 3.47 0.22
CA GLY A 134 10.94 2.17 -0.04
C GLY A 134 10.50 1.06 0.93
N TYR A 135 9.27 1.09 1.40
CA TYR A 135 8.72 0.04 2.26
C TYR A 135 8.49 -1.25 1.48
N ALA A 136 8.82 -2.38 2.10
CA ALA A 136 8.49 -3.69 1.54
C ALA A 136 6.99 -3.86 1.34
N GLY A 137 6.60 -4.52 0.27
CA GLY A 137 5.21 -4.82 -0.07
C GLY A 137 4.75 -6.18 0.42
N GLY A 138 3.47 -6.47 0.17
CA GLY A 138 2.82 -7.70 0.62
C GLY A 138 2.66 -8.78 -0.46
N GLN A 139 3.34 -8.69 -1.60
CA GLN A 139 3.54 -9.86 -2.46
C GLN A 139 4.59 -10.79 -1.80
N ALA A 140 4.33 -11.13 -0.55
CA ALA A 140 5.16 -11.88 0.37
C ALA A 140 4.30 -12.68 1.34
N GLN A 141 4.91 -13.64 2.07
CA GLN A 141 4.19 -14.41 3.07
C GLN A 141 3.79 -13.58 4.30
N TYR A 142 4.60 -12.59 4.66
CA TYR A 142 4.37 -11.69 5.80
C TYR A 142 4.67 -10.26 5.40
N LEU A 143 3.99 -9.31 6.05
CA LEU A 143 4.17 -7.88 5.85
C LEU A 143 4.24 -7.16 7.20
N ARG A 144 5.27 -6.34 7.40
CA ARG A 144 5.28 -5.35 8.48
C ARG A 144 4.42 -4.16 8.08
N VAL A 145 3.51 -3.80 8.95
CA VAL A 145 2.61 -2.65 8.78
C VAL A 145 3.00 -1.56 9.79
N PRO A 146 3.71 -0.51 9.36
CA PRO A 146 4.03 0.62 10.22
C PRO A 146 2.78 1.37 10.66
N TYR A 147 2.77 1.86 11.92
CA TYR A 147 1.63 2.60 12.49
C TYR A 147 0.29 1.88 12.27
N ALA A 148 0.26 0.58 12.52
CA ALA A 148 -0.87 -0.28 12.20
C ALA A 148 -2.16 0.03 13.00
N ASP A 149 -2.10 0.93 13.94
CA ASP A 149 -3.25 1.49 14.65
C ASP A 149 -3.97 2.61 13.87
N VAL A 150 -3.44 3.03 12.70
CA VAL A 150 -4.04 4.09 11.85
C VAL A 150 -4.71 3.51 10.62
N GLY A 151 -3.91 2.98 9.68
CA GLY A 151 -4.37 2.59 8.36
C GLY A 151 -5.27 1.34 8.31
N PRO A 152 -4.84 0.20 8.85
CA PRO A 152 -5.55 -1.06 8.69
C PRO A 152 -7.03 -1.02 9.08
N ILE A 153 -7.86 -1.66 8.28
CA ILE A 153 -9.30 -1.77 8.49
C ILE A 153 -9.60 -3.21 8.87
N LYS A 154 -10.18 -3.42 10.07
CA LYS A 154 -10.66 -4.75 10.46
C LYS A 154 -11.84 -5.15 9.60
N VAL A 155 -11.84 -6.38 9.14
CA VAL A 155 -12.93 -6.93 8.35
C VAL A 155 -13.76 -7.90 9.18
N PRO A 156 -15.09 -7.95 8.98
CA PRO A 156 -15.95 -8.87 9.69
C PRO A 156 -15.70 -10.31 9.28
N ASP A 157 -16.05 -11.23 10.16
CA ASP A 157 -16.04 -12.66 9.87
C ASP A 157 -17.14 -13.03 8.86
N GLY A 158 -16.96 -14.19 8.21
CA GLY A 158 -17.99 -14.81 7.38
C GLY A 158 -17.99 -14.39 5.91
N MET A 159 -17.11 -13.47 5.50
CA MET A 159 -16.92 -13.12 4.08
C MET A 159 -15.49 -13.43 3.63
N PRO A 160 -15.30 -13.88 2.38
CA PRO A 160 -13.97 -14.20 1.85
C PRO A 160 -13.11 -12.96 1.65
N ASP A 161 -11.78 -13.14 1.72
CA ASP A 161 -10.79 -12.08 1.65
C ASP A 161 -10.86 -11.33 0.32
N GLU A 162 -11.18 -12.01 -0.76
CA GLU A 162 -11.27 -11.44 -2.11
C GLU A 162 -12.34 -10.36 -2.24
N GLN A 163 -13.33 -10.34 -1.37
CA GLN A 163 -14.36 -9.30 -1.37
C GLN A 163 -13.89 -8.02 -0.66
N PHE A 164 -12.92 -8.12 0.24
CA PHE A 164 -12.41 -6.98 1.00
C PHE A 164 -11.09 -6.45 0.45
N LEU A 165 -10.30 -7.28 -0.20
CA LEU A 165 -8.97 -6.93 -0.70
C LEU A 165 -8.93 -5.60 -1.46
N PHE A 166 -9.93 -5.37 -2.30
CA PHE A 166 -10.01 -4.17 -3.15
C PHE A 166 -10.26 -2.86 -2.37
N LEU A 167 -10.60 -2.94 -1.08
CA LEU A 167 -10.64 -1.76 -0.21
C LEU A 167 -9.24 -1.21 0.10
N SER A 168 -8.18 -1.95 -0.22
CA SER A 168 -6.79 -1.53 -0.03
C SER A 168 -6.37 -0.40 -0.97
N ASP A 169 -6.86 -0.38 -2.23
CA ASP A 169 -6.53 0.64 -3.24
C ASP A 169 -7.64 0.83 -4.27
N ILE A 170 -7.92 -0.16 -5.12
CA ILE A 170 -8.68 0.07 -6.36
C ILE A 170 -10.09 0.57 -6.12
N PHE A 171 -10.76 0.12 -5.06
CA PHE A 171 -12.12 0.58 -4.73
C PHE A 171 -12.12 2.05 -4.28
N PRO A 172 -11.32 2.50 -3.28
CA PRO A 172 -11.28 3.91 -2.89
C PRO A 172 -10.76 4.82 -4.00
N THR A 173 -9.82 4.36 -4.82
CA THR A 173 -9.33 5.07 -6.00
C THR A 173 -10.44 5.28 -7.03
N GLY A 174 -11.21 4.25 -7.34
CA GLY A 174 -12.37 4.33 -8.23
C GLY A 174 -13.50 5.20 -7.65
N TYR A 175 -13.77 5.08 -6.34
CA TYR A 175 -14.76 5.91 -5.65
C TYR A 175 -14.38 7.39 -5.68
N MET A 176 -13.12 7.73 -5.39
CA MET A 176 -12.62 9.10 -5.45
C MET A 176 -12.78 9.69 -6.87
N ALA A 177 -12.47 8.90 -7.89
CA ALA A 177 -12.66 9.31 -9.28
C ALA A 177 -14.14 9.62 -9.57
N ALA A 178 -15.05 8.78 -9.12
CA ALA A 178 -16.51 8.98 -9.28
C ALA A 178 -16.99 10.22 -8.50
N ASP A 179 -16.52 10.45 -7.27
CA ASP A 179 -16.84 11.61 -6.44
C ASP A 179 -16.39 12.92 -7.12
N PHE A 180 -15.19 12.94 -7.70
CA PHE A 180 -14.69 14.08 -8.45
C PHE A 180 -15.51 14.34 -9.73
N CYS A 181 -15.97 13.29 -10.41
CA CYS A 181 -16.86 13.42 -11.57
C CYS A 181 -18.25 13.94 -11.18
N GLY A 182 -18.83 13.45 -10.08
CA GLY A 182 -20.13 13.89 -9.59
C GLY A 182 -20.17 15.36 -9.15
N ARG A 183 -19.05 15.91 -8.72
CA ARG A 183 -18.92 17.33 -8.35
C ARG A 183 -18.69 18.26 -9.55
N ARG A 184 -18.40 17.74 -10.73
CA ARG A 184 -18.17 18.50 -11.97
C ARG A 184 -18.94 17.85 -13.11
N ASN A 185 -19.93 18.56 -13.64
CA ASN A 185 -20.86 18.10 -14.67
C ASN A 185 -20.21 17.68 -16.02
N ASN A 186 -18.97 17.26 -16.12
CA ASN A 186 -18.35 16.77 -17.36
C ASN A 186 -16.95 16.15 -17.14
N CYS A 187 -16.68 15.46 -16.05
CA CYS A 187 -15.38 14.81 -15.87
C CYS A 187 -15.45 13.32 -16.27
N CYS A 188 -15.10 12.99 -17.51
CA CYS A 188 -14.83 11.62 -17.92
C CYS A 188 -13.41 11.24 -17.48
N LEU A 189 -13.23 10.88 -16.21
CA LEU A 189 -12.05 10.14 -15.80
C LEU A 189 -12.15 8.75 -16.42
N GLY A 190 -11.26 8.46 -17.36
CA GLY A 190 -11.18 7.15 -17.98
C GLY A 190 -10.74 6.09 -16.98
N LEU A 191 -11.68 5.55 -16.22
CA LEU A 191 -11.51 4.28 -15.54
C LEU A 191 -11.30 3.25 -16.64
N ARG A 192 -10.05 2.90 -16.92
CA ARG A 192 -9.69 1.79 -17.81
C ARG A 192 -9.88 0.44 -17.13
N ALA A 193 -11.03 0.24 -16.53
CA ALA A 193 -11.57 -1.10 -16.31
C ALA A 193 -12.55 -1.34 -17.48
N GLY A 194 -12.06 -1.95 -18.57
CA GLY A 194 -12.90 -2.40 -19.68
C GLY A 194 -13.57 -1.26 -20.48
N ARG A 195 -12.86 -0.66 -21.42
CA ARG A 195 -13.53 -0.03 -22.54
C ARG A 195 -14.36 -1.09 -23.28
N PRO A 196 -15.68 -0.96 -23.43
CA PRO A 196 -16.34 -1.67 -24.49
C PRO A 196 -15.76 -1.12 -25.81
N VAL A 197 -15.15 -1.99 -26.58
CA VAL A 197 -14.78 -1.71 -27.96
C VAL A 197 -16.10 -1.37 -28.68
N ARG A 198 -16.30 -0.12 -29.08
CA ARG A 198 -17.37 0.20 -30.03
C ARG A 198 -16.92 -0.35 -31.38
N HIS A 199 -17.68 -1.30 -31.88
CA HIS A 199 -17.65 -1.70 -33.26
C HIS A 199 -18.27 -0.63 -34.14
#